data_aa8a6dc427d4cfb31254c887c18e272f
#
_entry.id   aa8a6dc427d4cfb31254c887c18e272f
#
_cell.length_a   1.000
_cell.length_b   1.000
_cell.length_c   1.000
_cell.angle_alpha   90.00
_cell.angle_beta   90.00
_cell.angle_gamma   90.00
#
_symmetry.space_group_name_H-M   'P 1'
#
loop_
_entity.id
_entity.type
_entity.pdbx_description
1 polymer ?
#
loop_
_entity_poly.entity_id
_entity_poly.type
_entity_poly.pdbx_seq_one_letter_code
_entity_poly.pdbx_strand_id
1 'polypeptide(L)'
;MDTIKESFPFPQADNMNKIILLLNLEDERLLLDRVFLSSFLGGVSQRQVSYYTSAMKYLGLMTAERKYTARAIYMRGLSTLFQNIELARIVISVPLLARVYFMEKALETKFDKDDIIEVMREFITLGSDEMYRRRSQTVMGWVSWINGIFNDRF
;
A
#
# COMPACT_ATOMS: atom_id res chain seq x y z
N MET A 1 11.90 -13.68 9.08
CA MET A 1 11.03 -14.02 8.89
C MET A 1 9.95 -13.29 8.86
N ASP A 2 9.24 -13.23 8.09
CA ASP A 2 8.27 -12.35 7.87
C ASP A 2 6.93 -12.92 7.80
N THR A 3 6.62 -13.75 8.75
CA THR A 3 5.32 -14.36 8.82
C THR A 3 4.23 -13.33 9.05
N ILE A 4 4.59 -12.16 9.58
CA ILE A 4 3.60 -11.12 9.83
C ILE A 4 2.90 -10.69 8.56
N LYS A 5 3.62 -10.55 7.46
CA LYS A 5 3.01 -10.13 6.22
C LYS A 5 1.99 -11.12 5.70
N GLU A 6 2.21 -12.40 5.97
CA GLU A 6 1.30 -13.42 5.51
C GLU A 6 0.01 -13.47 6.32
N SER A 7 -0.01 -12.79 7.50
CA SER A 7 -1.21 -12.72 8.31
C SER A 7 -2.26 -11.80 7.72
N PHE A 8 -1.88 -10.94 6.77
CA PHE A 8 -2.81 -9.99 6.17
C PHE A 8 -2.83 -10.18 4.67
N PRO A 9 -4.03 -10.33 4.07
CA PRO A 9 -4.11 -10.52 2.62
C PRO A 9 -3.71 -9.26 1.86
N PHE A 10 -3.35 -9.43 0.59
CA PHE A 10 -2.99 -8.31 -0.25
C PHE A 10 -4.17 -7.35 -0.35
N PRO A 11 -3.93 -6.06 -0.13
CA PRO A 11 -5.03 -5.11 0.05
C PRO A 11 -5.64 -4.59 -1.25
N GLN A 12 -6.77 -3.90 -1.10
CA GLN A 12 -7.46 -3.25 -2.19
C GLN A 12 -7.48 -1.76 -1.87
N ALA A 13 -6.35 -1.08 -2.07
CA ALA A 13 -6.16 0.31 -1.63
C ALA A 13 -5.14 0.98 -2.55
N ASP A 14 -5.61 1.49 -3.69
CA ASP A 14 -4.73 1.94 -4.75
C ASP A 14 -4.10 3.31 -4.56
N ASN A 15 -4.66 4.16 -3.70
CA ASN A 15 -4.18 5.54 -3.54
C ASN A 15 -3.21 5.64 -2.37
N MET A 16 -1.90 5.64 -2.69
CA MET A 16 -0.87 5.70 -1.66
C MET A 16 -0.96 6.98 -0.83
N ASN A 17 -1.47 8.08 -1.39
CA ASN A 17 -1.61 9.32 -0.63
C ASN A 17 -2.56 9.15 0.55
N LYS A 18 -3.59 8.32 0.41
CA LYS A 18 -4.50 8.06 1.53
C LYS A 18 -3.82 7.23 2.62
N ILE A 19 -2.92 6.32 2.22
CA ILE A 19 -2.13 5.57 3.19
C ILE A 19 -1.21 6.53 3.96
N ILE A 20 -0.60 7.48 3.24
CA ILE A 20 0.28 8.48 3.87
C ILE A 20 -0.51 9.35 4.85
N LEU A 21 -1.74 9.71 4.51
CA LEU A 21 -2.59 10.46 5.42
C LEU A 21 -2.83 9.67 6.71
N LEU A 22 -3.14 8.38 6.59
CA LEU A 22 -3.37 7.54 7.77
C LEU A 22 -2.11 7.39 8.61
N LEU A 23 -0.95 7.35 7.96
CA LEU A 23 0.31 7.24 8.68
C LEU A 23 0.59 8.47 9.53
N ASN A 24 0.06 9.62 9.17
CA ASN A 24 0.42 10.89 9.79
C ASN A 24 -0.71 11.55 10.60
N LEU A 25 -1.61 10.75 11.15
CA LEU A 25 -2.65 11.32 12.03
C LEU A 25 -2.00 11.91 13.27
N GLU A 26 -2.54 13.04 13.74
CA GLU A 26 -2.01 13.65 14.94
C GLU A 26 -2.26 12.77 16.17
N ASP A 27 -3.42 12.14 16.24
CA ASP A 27 -3.81 11.33 17.39
C ASP A 27 -4.05 9.90 16.94
N GLU A 28 -3.23 8.98 17.42
CA GLU A 28 -3.32 7.57 17.07
C GLU A 28 -4.71 6.97 17.35
N ARG A 29 -5.40 7.49 18.35
CA ARG A 29 -6.72 6.97 18.71
C ARG A 29 -7.74 7.15 17.58
N LEU A 30 -7.51 8.12 16.70
CA LEU A 30 -8.39 8.35 15.57
C LEU A 30 -8.40 7.18 14.57
N LEU A 31 -7.40 6.30 14.64
CA LEU A 31 -7.38 5.10 13.79
C LEU A 31 -8.56 4.17 14.12
N LEU A 32 -9.18 4.33 15.28
CA LEU A 32 -10.34 3.54 15.67
C LEU A 32 -11.66 4.20 15.30
N ASP A 33 -11.62 5.44 14.82
CA ASP A 33 -12.84 6.21 14.55
C ASP A 33 -13.16 6.16 13.06
N ARG A 34 -14.00 5.21 12.67
CA ARG A 34 -14.33 5.00 11.26
C ARG A 34 -15.04 6.19 10.63
N VAL A 35 -15.87 6.88 11.40
CA VAL A 35 -16.60 8.04 10.89
C VAL A 35 -15.63 9.17 10.60
N PHE A 36 -14.70 9.41 11.53
CA PHE A 36 -13.66 10.41 11.31
C PHE A 36 -12.82 10.05 10.08
N LEU A 37 -12.39 8.78 9.98
CA LEU A 37 -11.52 8.36 8.89
C LEU A 37 -12.21 8.50 7.54
N SER A 38 -13.51 8.20 7.47
CA SER A 38 -14.26 8.37 6.24
C SER A 38 -14.14 9.80 5.71
N SER A 39 -14.38 10.77 6.57
CA SER A 39 -14.29 12.18 6.21
C SER A 39 -12.84 12.60 5.94
N PHE A 40 -11.93 12.15 6.80
CA PHE A 40 -10.51 12.52 6.71
C PHE A 40 -9.89 12.06 5.38
N LEU A 41 -10.33 10.92 4.88
CA LEU A 41 -9.82 10.37 3.61
C LEU A 41 -10.58 10.89 2.39
N GLY A 42 -11.38 11.94 2.56
CA GLY A 42 -12.02 12.60 1.44
C GLY A 42 -13.47 12.19 1.21
N GLY A 43 -14.14 11.70 2.25
CA GLY A 43 -15.53 11.28 2.12
C GLY A 43 -15.70 9.90 1.51
N VAL A 44 -14.74 9.00 1.76
CA VAL A 44 -14.82 7.64 1.24
C VAL A 44 -15.82 6.82 2.06
N SER A 45 -16.28 5.69 1.49
CA SER A 45 -17.21 4.81 2.19
C SER A 45 -16.52 4.12 3.37
N GLN A 46 -17.33 3.58 4.29
CA GLN A 46 -16.80 2.78 5.41
C GLN A 46 -16.02 1.57 4.88
N ARG A 47 -16.48 1.01 3.77
CA ARG A 47 -15.80 -0.11 3.15
C ARG A 47 -14.40 0.27 2.69
N GLN A 48 -14.25 1.45 2.10
CA GLN A 48 -12.93 1.92 1.69
C GLN A 48 -12.04 2.25 2.87
N VAL A 49 -12.61 2.74 3.97
CA VAL A 49 -11.84 2.93 5.20
C VAL A 49 -11.21 1.59 5.60
N SER A 50 -12.00 0.50 5.54
CA SER A 50 -11.48 -0.83 5.87
C SER A 50 -10.37 -1.25 4.91
N TYR A 51 -10.52 -0.93 3.63
CA TYR A 51 -9.47 -1.26 2.66
C TYR A 51 -8.15 -0.56 2.99
N TYR A 52 -8.22 0.72 3.35
CA TYR A 52 -6.99 1.48 3.65
C TYR A 52 -6.38 1.10 4.98
N THR A 53 -7.19 0.80 6.00
CA THR A 53 -6.62 0.29 7.25
C THR A 53 -6.01 -1.10 7.05
N SER A 54 -6.61 -1.93 6.19
CA SER A 54 -6.01 -3.23 5.84
C SER A 54 -4.67 -3.06 5.13
N ALA A 55 -4.55 -2.05 4.27
CA ALA A 55 -3.30 -1.77 3.59
C ALA A 55 -2.22 -1.35 4.59
N MET A 56 -2.58 -0.54 5.58
CA MET A 56 -1.65 -0.15 6.64
C MET A 56 -1.14 -1.37 7.40
N LYS A 57 -2.04 -2.32 7.70
CA LYS A 57 -1.64 -3.55 8.38
C LYS A 57 -0.73 -4.40 7.48
N TYR A 58 -1.08 -4.51 6.21
CA TYR A 58 -0.31 -5.30 5.26
C TYR A 58 1.13 -4.78 5.15
N LEU A 59 1.31 -3.47 5.15
CA LEU A 59 2.61 -2.85 5.02
C LEU A 59 3.39 -2.81 6.35
N GLY A 60 2.81 -3.34 7.43
CA GLY A 60 3.48 -3.36 8.72
C GLY A 60 3.49 -2.00 9.42
N LEU A 61 2.54 -1.14 9.10
CA LEU A 61 2.44 0.18 9.69
C LEU A 61 1.37 0.28 10.78
N MET A 62 0.51 -0.72 10.89
CA MET A 62 -0.58 -0.72 11.85
C MET A 62 -0.75 -2.12 12.40
N THR A 63 -1.01 -2.23 13.69
CA THR A 63 -1.28 -3.53 14.33
C THR A 63 -2.72 -3.95 14.05
N ALA A 64 -3.03 -5.22 14.37
CA ALA A 64 -4.40 -5.72 14.23
C ALA A 64 -5.38 -4.90 15.08
N GLU A 65 -4.90 -4.33 16.21
CA GLU A 65 -5.73 -3.52 17.09
C GLU A 65 -5.80 -2.06 16.68
N ARG A 66 -5.28 -1.74 15.48
CA ARG A 66 -5.29 -0.38 14.91
C ARG A 66 -4.47 0.62 15.70
N LYS A 67 -3.26 0.21 16.07
CA LYS A 67 -2.26 1.10 16.65
C LYS A 67 -1.09 1.16 15.69
N TYR A 68 -0.33 2.25 15.75
CA TYR A 68 0.88 2.33 14.94
C TYR A 68 1.90 1.33 15.44
N THR A 69 2.58 0.66 14.52
CA THR A 69 3.71 -0.21 14.84
C THR A 69 4.93 0.64 15.17
N ALA A 70 5.98 0.00 15.71
CA ALA A 70 7.24 0.70 15.97
C ALA A 70 7.80 1.31 14.69
N ARG A 71 7.67 0.60 13.56
CA ARG A 71 8.12 1.12 12.28
C ARG A 71 7.37 2.38 11.88
N ALA A 72 6.04 2.38 12.04
CA ALA A 72 5.23 3.55 11.73
C ALA A 72 5.63 4.74 12.60
N ILE A 73 5.83 4.49 13.90
CA ILE A 73 6.22 5.56 14.82
C ILE A 73 7.55 6.17 14.39
N TYR A 74 8.52 5.33 14.01
CA TYR A 74 9.79 5.82 13.50
C TYR A 74 9.59 6.69 12.26
N MET A 75 8.78 6.22 11.30
CA MET A 75 8.56 6.95 10.05
C MET A 75 7.84 8.27 10.27
N ARG A 76 6.95 8.34 11.24
CA ARG A 76 6.22 9.58 11.55
C ARG A 76 7.14 10.70 11.99
N GLY A 77 8.34 10.36 12.50
CA GLY A 77 9.32 11.36 12.92
C GLY A 77 10.23 11.83 11.80
N LEU A 78 10.11 11.26 10.61
CA LEU A 78 10.98 11.64 9.50
C LEU A 78 10.40 12.83 8.74
N SER A 79 11.27 13.53 7.99
CA SER A 79 10.81 14.56 7.07
C SER A 79 9.97 13.88 5.97
N THR A 80 9.18 14.69 5.27
CA THR A 80 8.34 14.16 4.20
C THR A 80 9.15 13.38 3.16
N LEU A 81 10.29 13.91 2.77
CA LEU A 81 11.14 13.25 1.77
C LEU A 81 11.60 11.88 2.28
N PHE A 82 12.17 11.83 3.48
CA PHE A 82 12.68 10.57 4.01
C PHE A 82 11.57 9.60 4.33
N GLN A 83 10.41 10.10 4.78
CA GLN A 83 9.27 9.23 5.01
C GLN A 83 8.82 8.57 3.70
N ASN A 84 8.74 9.33 2.61
CA ASN A 84 8.35 8.80 1.31
C ASN A 84 9.35 7.75 0.80
N ILE A 85 10.64 8.01 0.98
CA ILE A 85 11.67 7.06 0.56
C ILE A 85 11.55 5.76 1.37
N GLU A 86 11.34 5.88 2.67
CA GLU A 86 11.21 4.71 3.51
C GLU A 86 9.96 3.90 3.16
N LEU A 87 8.86 4.60 2.89
CA LEU A 87 7.63 3.93 2.48
C LEU A 87 7.82 3.21 1.13
N ALA A 88 8.52 3.86 0.19
CA ALA A 88 8.81 3.23 -1.09
C ALA A 88 9.65 1.96 -0.92
N ARG A 89 10.61 1.98 0.02
CA ARG A 89 11.41 0.79 0.31
C ARG A 89 10.53 -0.34 0.84
N ILE A 90 9.60 -0.02 1.72
CA ILE A 90 8.68 -1.03 2.25
C ILE A 90 7.84 -1.63 1.15
N VAL A 91 7.27 -0.79 0.29
CA VAL A 91 6.41 -1.25 -0.79
C VAL A 91 7.19 -2.14 -1.76
N ILE A 92 8.40 -1.72 -2.14
CA ILE A 92 9.18 -2.48 -3.11
C ILE A 92 9.78 -3.75 -2.49
N SER A 93 9.72 -3.90 -1.18
CA SER A 93 10.16 -5.14 -0.54
C SER A 93 9.10 -6.25 -0.67
N VAL A 94 7.90 -5.90 -1.10
CA VAL A 94 6.86 -6.89 -1.38
C VAL A 94 7.19 -7.54 -2.73
N PRO A 95 7.41 -8.88 -2.76
CA PRO A 95 7.90 -9.53 -3.98
C PRO A 95 7.08 -9.25 -5.23
N LEU A 96 5.75 -9.22 -5.10
CA LEU A 96 4.89 -8.92 -6.24
C LEU A 96 5.16 -7.52 -6.79
N LEU A 97 5.25 -6.54 -5.91
CA LEU A 97 5.48 -5.16 -6.33
C LEU A 97 6.86 -4.99 -6.95
N ALA A 98 7.87 -5.64 -6.36
CA ALA A 98 9.22 -5.61 -6.89
C ALA A 98 9.26 -6.20 -8.30
N ARG A 99 8.57 -7.32 -8.50
CA ARG A 99 8.57 -7.97 -9.82
C ARG A 99 7.97 -7.05 -10.89
N VAL A 100 6.81 -6.46 -10.60
CA VAL A 100 6.18 -5.56 -11.57
C VAL A 100 7.05 -4.35 -11.83
N TYR A 101 7.55 -3.73 -10.77
CA TYR A 101 8.37 -2.53 -10.90
C TYR A 101 9.62 -2.78 -11.76
N PHE A 102 10.37 -3.85 -11.45
CA PHE A 102 11.61 -4.11 -12.18
C PHE A 102 11.37 -4.62 -13.58
N MET A 103 10.29 -5.36 -13.83
CA MET A 103 9.97 -5.80 -15.18
C MET A 103 9.60 -4.61 -16.06
N GLU A 104 8.82 -3.66 -15.53
CA GLU A 104 8.49 -2.46 -16.30
C GLU A 104 9.75 -1.68 -16.65
N LYS A 105 10.68 -1.59 -15.70
CA LYS A 105 11.95 -0.89 -15.95
C LYS A 105 12.79 -1.61 -17.00
N ALA A 106 12.94 -2.92 -16.86
CA ALA A 106 13.77 -3.70 -17.78
C ALA A 106 13.21 -3.69 -19.20
N LEU A 107 11.89 -3.73 -19.34
CA LEU A 107 11.25 -3.76 -20.64
C LEU A 107 10.91 -2.38 -21.18
N GLU A 108 11.15 -1.33 -20.36
CA GLU A 108 10.86 0.04 -20.71
C GLU A 108 9.42 0.21 -21.20
N THR A 109 8.50 -0.46 -20.51
CA THR A 109 7.10 -0.40 -20.87
C THR A 109 6.24 -0.45 -19.62
N LYS A 110 5.09 0.20 -19.67
CA LYS A 110 4.16 0.18 -18.58
C LYS A 110 3.19 -0.98 -18.78
N PHE A 111 3.01 -1.80 -17.74
CA PHE A 111 2.13 -2.94 -17.80
C PHE A 111 0.67 -2.50 -17.74
N ASP A 112 -0.17 -3.13 -18.53
CA ASP A 112 -1.61 -2.95 -18.42
C ASP A 112 -2.14 -3.90 -17.34
N LYS A 113 -3.45 -3.81 -17.09
CA LYS A 113 -4.08 -4.59 -16.03
C LYS A 113 -3.88 -6.09 -16.24
N ASP A 114 -4.00 -6.56 -17.48
CA ASP A 114 -3.87 -7.99 -17.77
C ASP A 114 -2.45 -8.48 -17.50
N ASP A 115 -1.45 -7.68 -17.89
CA ASP A 115 -0.05 -8.00 -17.59
C ASP A 115 0.18 -8.13 -16.08
N ILE A 116 -0.38 -7.20 -15.32
CA ILE A 116 -0.22 -7.20 -13.88
C ILE A 116 -0.89 -8.41 -13.26
N ILE A 117 -2.08 -8.76 -13.72
CA ILE A 117 -2.80 -9.93 -13.21
C ILE A 117 -1.98 -11.19 -13.47
N GLU A 118 -1.35 -11.29 -14.62
CA GLU A 118 -0.52 -12.44 -14.93
C GLU A 118 0.61 -12.59 -13.91
N VAL A 119 1.26 -11.48 -13.57
CA VAL A 119 2.31 -11.50 -12.55
C VAL A 119 1.72 -11.84 -11.18
N MET A 120 0.56 -11.25 -10.86
CA MET A 120 -0.09 -11.51 -9.57
C MET A 120 -0.33 -12.99 -9.32
N ARG A 121 -0.71 -13.72 -10.37
CA ARG A 121 -1.01 -15.15 -10.23
C ARG A 121 0.22 -15.96 -9.84
N GLU A 122 1.41 -15.44 -10.06
CA GLU A 122 2.64 -16.12 -9.64
C GLU A 122 2.90 -15.96 -8.13
N PHE A 123 2.32 -14.94 -7.52
CA PHE A 123 2.64 -14.59 -6.13
C PHE A 123 1.51 -14.79 -5.14
N ILE A 124 0.26 -14.63 -5.57
CA ILE A 124 -0.88 -14.71 -4.67
C ILE A 124 -2.01 -15.51 -5.31
N THR A 125 -2.80 -16.15 -4.47
CA THR A 125 -3.95 -16.91 -4.90
C THR A 125 -5.20 -16.21 -4.38
N LEU A 126 -6.07 -15.77 -5.28
CA LEU A 126 -7.33 -15.12 -4.93
C LEU A 126 -8.49 -15.98 -5.41
N GLY A 127 -9.67 -15.75 -4.82
CA GLY A 127 -10.80 -16.62 -5.03
C GLY A 127 -11.51 -16.49 -6.37
N SER A 128 -11.27 -15.39 -7.12
CA SER A 128 -11.97 -15.18 -8.37
C SER A 128 -11.19 -14.23 -9.26
N ASP A 129 -11.49 -14.25 -10.56
CA ASP A 129 -10.89 -13.32 -11.51
C ASP A 129 -11.21 -11.87 -11.14
N GLU A 130 -12.41 -11.65 -10.60
CA GLU A 130 -12.81 -10.30 -10.21
C GLU A 130 -11.91 -9.77 -9.09
N MET A 131 -11.52 -10.62 -8.15
CA MET A 131 -10.63 -10.20 -7.08
C MET A 131 -9.25 -9.81 -7.60
N TYR A 132 -8.73 -10.55 -8.60
CA TYR A 132 -7.49 -10.17 -9.25
C TYR A 132 -7.64 -8.82 -9.94
N ARG A 133 -8.76 -8.62 -10.63
CA ARG A 133 -8.99 -7.39 -11.37
C ARG A 133 -9.03 -6.18 -10.43
N ARG A 134 -9.71 -6.31 -9.30
CA ARG A 134 -9.80 -5.21 -8.34
C ARG A 134 -8.44 -4.91 -7.71
N ARG A 135 -7.71 -5.94 -7.31
CA ARG A 135 -6.44 -5.75 -6.61
C ARG A 135 -5.31 -5.36 -7.54
N SER A 136 -5.46 -5.60 -8.85
CA SER A 136 -4.48 -5.10 -9.80
C SER A 136 -4.41 -3.57 -9.79
N GLN A 137 -5.52 -2.91 -9.45
CA GLN A 137 -5.51 -1.45 -9.31
C GLN A 137 -4.56 -1.02 -8.20
N THR A 138 -4.51 -1.77 -7.11
CA THR A 138 -3.58 -1.46 -6.02
C THR A 138 -2.14 -1.59 -6.49
N VAL A 139 -1.83 -2.66 -7.22
CA VAL A 139 -0.48 -2.85 -7.74
C VAL A 139 -0.13 -1.69 -8.67
N MET A 140 -1.02 -1.33 -9.58
CA MET A 140 -0.78 -0.22 -10.51
C MET A 140 -0.56 1.10 -9.78
N GLY A 141 -1.41 1.38 -8.79
CA GLY A 141 -1.30 2.64 -8.05
C GLY A 141 -0.02 2.73 -7.24
N TRP A 142 0.37 1.62 -6.61
CA TRP A 142 1.58 1.61 -5.80
C TRP A 142 2.84 1.68 -6.66
N VAL A 143 2.88 0.96 -7.78
CA VAL A 143 4.04 1.02 -8.68
C VAL A 143 4.15 2.42 -9.29
N SER A 144 3.03 3.02 -9.68
CA SER A 144 3.04 4.38 -10.22
C SER A 144 3.58 5.38 -9.19
N TRP A 145 3.18 5.22 -7.92
CA TRP A 145 3.65 6.08 -6.85
C TRP A 145 5.16 5.91 -6.64
N ILE A 146 5.66 4.67 -6.64
CA ILE A 146 7.09 4.41 -6.51
C ILE A 146 7.85 5.08 -7.66
N ASN A 147 7.34 4.98 -8.88
CA ASN A 147 7.98 5.61 -10.03
C ASN A 147 8.10 7.11 -9.82
N GLY A 148 7.07 7.75 -9.28
CA GLY A 148 7.14 9.17 -8.98
C GLY A 148 8.23 9.50 -7.97
N ILE A 149 8.39 8.66 -6.93
CA ILE A 149 9.39 8.89 -5.91
C ILE A 149 10.81 8.72 -6.46
N PHE A 150 11.05 7.66 -7.21
CA PHE A 150 12.42 7.35 -7.66
C PHE A 150 12.81 8.07 -8.94
N ASN A 151 11.91 8.17 -9.91
CA ASN A 151 12.27 8.75 -11.20
C ASN A 151 12.38 10.27 -11.16
N ASP A 152 11.54 10.92 -10.35
CA ASP A 152 11.58 12.37 -10.27
C ASP A 152 12.83 12.88 -9.58
N ARG A 153 13.61 12.01 -8.95
CA ARG A 153 14.81 12.40 -8.22
C ARG A 153 16.08 12.07 -8.97
N PHE A 154 15.98 11.26 -9.96
CA PHE A 154 17.12 10.79 -10.74
C PHE A 154 16.82 10.94 -12.22
#